data_4eeaf7c3e1c9968fbe7323109843ad2c
#
_entry.id   4eeaf7c3e1c9968fbe7323109843ad2c
#
_cell.length_a   1.000
_cell.length_b   1.000
_cell.length_c   1.000
_cell.angle_alpha   90.00
_cell.angle_beta   90.00
_cell.angle_gamma   90.00
#
_symmetry.space_group_name_H-M   'P 1'
#
loop_
_entity.id
_entity.type
_entity.pdbx_description
1 polymer ?
#
loop_
_entity_poly.entity_id
_entity_poly.type
_entity_poly.pdbx_seq_one_letter_code
_entity_poly.pdbx_strand_id
1 'polypeptide(L)'
;QLGGPMTSGIPAYRLPLEGVMQEIQYILDSGVKAEVNREITDAAALKKEYDAVLVAVGVSKGKRLPLPGADLPQVYTAMDVLADSRAEKDLSYLGKTVCVIGAGSVGYDVARSLIRKGIAVHLTCLEQADKILADMDDQTEGAQEGVDLLPGRAFEAIEGAEGRVTGLRVHTVLSSTYDKATGQITEVAQEGSQTVIPCDSVVFATGQYTGLQDYENFGIELNGRGFPEVEEHRTSADGIFAAGDAITGISFVIKAIQQGRLVTSAIDRYLGGDGQIDETLVERTAQPEIGCIEHFGQLPRVEQELRPAAERIADNDDVYRTYSCQEAGCEASRCLQCDLRTQIQPMRLWSKFLPGGRVRSLPLPAMRPAHTDPAHAA
;
A
#
# COMPACT_ATOMS: atom_id res chain seq x y z
N GLN A 1 -13.70 -0.56 14.75
CA GLN A 1 -14.08 -0.26 13.36
C GLN A 1 -13.65 -1.43 12.47
N LEU A 2 -14.49 -1.81 11.48
CA LEU A 2 -14.16 -2.83 10.50
C LEU A 2 -13.33 -2.22 9.35
N GLY A 3 -12.59 -3.06 8.61
CA GLY A 3 -11.85 -2.69 7.40
C GLY A 3 -10.39 -2.28 7.61
N GLY A 4 -9.93 -2.10 8.85
CA GLY A 4 -8.53 -1.77 9.15
C GLY A 4 -8.03 -0.56 8.35
N PRO A 5 -6.80 -0.62 7.76
CA PRO A 5 -6.24 0.51 7.00
C PRO A 5 -7.07 0.96 5.80
N MET A 6 -7.89 0.08 5.20
CA MET A 6 -8.78 0.47 4.10
C MET A 6 -9.85 1.49 4.53
N THR A 7 -10.23 1.49 5.80
CA THR A 7 -11.22 2.43 6.35
C THR A 7 -10.62 3.50 7.24
N SER A 8 -9.35 3.38 7.64
CA SER A 8 -8.70 4.31 8.56
C SER A 8 -7.37 4.88 8.10
N GLY A 9 -6.75 4.33 7.07
CA GLY A 9 -5.40 4.72 6.63
C GLY A 9 -5.35 5.19 5.18
N ILE A 10 -5.95 4.44 4.25
CA ILE A 10 -5.95 4.80 2.83
C ILE A 10 -6.86 6.02 2.62
N PRO A 11 -6.38 7.11 2.00
CA PRO A 11 -7.17 8.32 1.77
C PRO A 11 -8.44 8.07 0.94
N ALA A 12 -9.47 8.90 1.16
CA ALA A 12 -10.76 8.77 0.49
C ALA A 12 -10.67 8.93 -1.03
N TYR A 13 -9.79 9.81 -1.50
CA TYR A 13 -9.54 10.02 -2.94
C TYR A 13 -8.86 8.85 -3.65
N ARG A 14 -8.31 7.87 -2.90
CA ARG A 14 -7.76 6.62 -3.45
C ARG A 14 -8.73 5.46 -3.35
N LEU A 15 -9.49 5.40 -2.27
CA LEU A 15 -10.36 4.29 -1.97
C LEU A 15 -11.66 4.78 -1.33
N PRO A 16 -12.75 4.92 -2.10
CA PRO A 16 -14.05 5.32 -1.58
C PRO A 16 -14.55 4.39 -0.48
N LEU A 17 -15.04 4.94 0.62
CA LEU A 17 -15.46 4.18 1.79
C LEU A 17 -16.65 3.27 1.49
N GLU A 18 -17.57 3.72 0.64
CA GLU A 18 -18.78 2.99 0.29
C GLU A 18 -18.45 1.60 -0.30
N GLY A 19 -17.55 1.53 -1.28
CA GLY A 19 -17.14 0.26 -1.88
C GLY A 19 -16.51 -0.70 -0.85
N VAL A 20 -15.64 -0.18 0.03
CA VAL A 20 -15.04 -0.99 1.11
C VAL A 20 -16.10 -1.54 2.06
N MET A 21 -17.09 -0.72 2.42
CA MET A 21 -18.16 -1.15 3.34
C MET A 21 -19.09 -2.17 2.70
N GLN A 22 -19.34 -2.09 1.39
CA GLN A 22 -20.10 -3.10 0.64
C GLN A 22 -19.37 -4.45 0.65
N GLU A 23 -18.07 -4.47 0.39
CA GLU A 23 -17.25 -5.70 0.46
C GLU A 23 -17.23 -6.29 1.88
N ILE A 24 -17.10 -5.46 2.90
CA ILE A 24 -17.18 -5.90 4.30
C ILE A 24 -18.55 -6.52 4.58
N GLN A 25 -19.65 -5.88 4.14
CA GLN A 25 -20.99 -6.39 4.33
C GLN A 25 -21.17 -7.76 3.66
N TYR A 26 -20.65 -7.93 2.43
CA TYR A 26 -20.65 -9.22 1.75
C TYR A 26 -19.97 -10.34 2.57
N ILE A 27 -18.84 -10.03 3.21
CA ILE A 27 -18.13 -10.95 4.10
C ILE A 27 -19.00 -11.30 5.33
N LEU A 28 -19.63 -10.30 5.95
CA LEU A 28 -20.51 -10.52 7.11
C LEU A 28 -21.73 -11.38 6.75
N ASP A 29 -22.31 -11.14 5.58
CA ASP A 29 -23.47 -11.90 5.06
C ASP A 29 -23.13 -13.38 4.80
N SER A 30 -21.85 -13.72 4.61
CA SER A 30 -21.37 -15.09 4.52
C SER A 30 -21.37 -15.85 5.87
N GLY A 31 -21.77 -15.19 6.96
CA GLY A 31 -21.89 -15.77 8.31
C GLY A 31 -20.75 -15.44 9.26
N VAL A 32 -19.84 -14.56 8.87
CA VAL A 32 -18.76 -14.08 9.75
C VAL A 32 -19.34 -13.19 10.84
N LYS A 33 -19.03 -13.52 12.12
CA LYS A 33 -19.42 -12.72 13.27
C LYS A 33 -18.32 -11.72 13.60
N ALA A 34 -18.66 -10.43 13.60
CA ALA A 34 -17.74 -9.36 13.95
C ALA A 34 -18.01 -8.83 15.36
N GLU A 35 -16.99 -8.80 16.20
CA GLU A 35 -17.00 -8.13 17.49
C GLU A 35 -16.09 -6.91 17.42
N VAL A 36 -16.66 -5.72 17.47
CA VAL A 36 -15.93 -4.46 17.51
C VAL A 36 -15.82 -3.92 18.93
N ASN A 37 -14.89 -2.98 19.17
CA ASN A 37 -14.62 -2.41 20.49
C ASN A 37 -14.21 -3.45 21.55
N ARG A 38 -13.65 -4.57 21.12
CA ARG A 38 -13.07 -5.60 21.97
C ARG A 38 -11.58 -5.68 21.68
N GLU A 39 -10.79 -5.28 22.65
CA GLU A 39 -9.34 -5.41 22.59
C GLU A 39 -8.92 -6.82 23.01
N ILE A 40 -8.08 -7.46 22.23
CA ILE A 40 -7.50 -8.76 22.52
C ILE A 40 -6.05 -8.54 22.96
N THR A 41 -5.77 -8.81 24.22
CA THR A 41 -4.46 -8.61 24.84
C THR A 41 -3.68 -9.93 25.02
N ASP A 42 -4.34 -11.08 24.83
CA ASP A 42 -3.78 -12.41 25.00
C ASP A 42 -4.41 -13.38 23.97
N ALA A 43 -3.63 -13.79 22.98
CA ALA A 43 -4.06 -14.73 21.96
C ALA A 43 -4.17 -16.17 22.53
N ALA A 44 -3.34 -16.51 23.52
CA ALA A 44 -3.39 -17.84 24.14
C ALA A 44 -4.65 -18.04 25.00
N ALA A 45 -5.16 -16.96 25.62
CA ALA A 45 -6.45 -16.98 26.27
C ALA A 45 -7.59 -17.21 25.27
N LEU A 46 -7.55 -16.51 24.13
CA LEU A 46 -8.53 -16.66 23.06
C LEU A 46 -8.52 -18.08 22.47
N LYS A 47 -7.34 -18.71 22.35
CA LYS A 47 -7.20 -20.10 21.88
C LYS A 47 -7.95 -21.14 22.75
N LYS A 48 -8.24 -20.83 24.00
CA LYS A 48 -9.04 -21.72 24.86
C LYS A 48 -10.53 -21.74 24.47
N GLU A 49 -10.99 -20.72 23.73
CA GLU A 49 -12.38 -20.60 23.32
C GLU A 49 -12.58 -21.09 21.85
N TYR A 50 -11.52 -21.21 21.07
CA TYR A 50 -11.58 -21.54 19.64
C TYR A 50 -10.59 -22.65 19.28
N ASP A 51 -10.92 -23.45 18.25
CA ASP A 51 -10.08 -24.53 17.76
C ASP A 51 -8.82 -24.02 17.04
N ALA A 52 -8.87 -22.83 16.46
CA ALA A 52 -7.72 -22.11 15.90
C ALA A 52 -7.90 -20.59 16.05
N VAL A 53 -6.81 -19.87 16.16
CA VAL A 53 -6.79 -18.38 16.24
C VAL A 53 -5.88 -17.84 15.16
N LEU A 54 -6.35 -16.83 14.42
CA LEU A 54 -5.56 -16.10 13.44
C LEU A 54 -5.28 -14.68 13.94
N VAL A 55 -4.00 -14.32 14.06
CA VAL A 55 -3.52 -12.97 14.36
C VAL A 55 -3.29 -12.23 13.04
N ALA A 56 -4.23 -11.37 12.66
CA ALA A 56 -4.19 -10.58 11.43
C ALA A 56 -4.35 -9.08 11.73
N VAL A 57 -3.67 -8.59 12.76
CA VAL A 57 -3.79 -7.23 13.31
C VAL A 57 -3.18 -6.14 12.41
N GLY A 58 -2.42 -6.54 11.39
CA GLY A 58 -1.71 -5.61 10.51
C GLY A 58 -0.65 -4.77 11.24
N VAL A 59 -0.41 -3.56 10.71
CA VAL A 59 0.56 -2.58 11.27
C VAL A 59 -0.12 -1.22 11.41
N SER A 60 -0.91 -1.05 12.44
CA SER A 60 -1.72 0.16 12.65
C SER A 60 -1.05 1.24 13.49
N LYS A 61 0.09 0.96 14.11
CA LYS A 61 0.82 1.90 14.96
C LYS A 61 1.94 2.58 14.17
N GLY A 62 1.93 3.91 14.13
CA GLY A 62 3.01 4.69 13.49
C GLY A 62 4.27 4.74 14.34
N LYS A 63 5.44 4.71 13.71
CA LYS A 63 6.74 4.87 14.37
C LYS A 63 7.13 6.34 14.44
N ARG A 64 7.61 6.76 15.60
CA ARG A 64 8.28 8.05 15.79
C ARG A 64 9.80 7.82 15.83
N LEU A 65 10.55 8.72 15.21
CA LEU A 65 12.00 8.73 15.40
C LEU A 65 12.33 9.30 16.80
N PRO A 66 13.38 8.80 17.45
CA PRO A 66 13.81 9.28 18.78
C PRO A 66 14.55 10.62 18.67
N LEU A 67 13.88 11.65 18.17
CA LEU A 67 14.43 12.99 18.04
C LEU A 67 14.15 13.82 19.30
N PRO A 68 15.06 14.71 19.71
CA PRO A 68 14.75 15.74 20.69
C PRO A 68 13.49 16.50 20.27
N GLY A 69 12.53 16.67 21.19
CA GLY A 69 11.24 17.32 20.93
C GLY A 69 10.16 16.44 20.32
N ALA A 70 10.41 15.14 20.09
CA ALA A 70 9.39 14.21 19.57
C ALA A 70 8.22 13.93 20.55
N ASP A 71 8.34 14.37 21.78
CA ASP A 71 7.32 14.29 22.83
C ASP A 71 6.41 15.52 22.93
N LEU A 72 6.68 16.56 22.13
CA LEU A 72 5.82 17.75 22.09
C LEU A 72 4.39 17.41 21.65
N PRO A 73 3.36 18.11 22.17
CA PRO A 73 1.96 17.78 21.88
C PRO A 73 1.55 17.83 20.40
N GLN A 74 2.26 18.65 19.59
CA GLN A 74 1.97 18.79 18.14
C GLN A 74 2.79 17.83 17.27
N VAL A 75 3.25 16.72 17.84
CA VAL A 75 3.97 15.66 17.12
C VAL A 75 3.06 14.44 17.01
N TYR A 76 2.78 14.03 15.79
CA TYR A 76 1.83 12.97 15.46
C TYR A 76 2.49 11.88 14.61
N THR A 77 1.79 10.78 14.41
CA THR A 77 2.15 9.78 13.39
C THR A 77 1.23 9.90 12.19
N ALA A 78 1.68 9.40 11.04
CA ALA A 78 0.88 9.35 9.82
C ALA A 78 -0.45 8.63 10.04
N MET A 79 -0.44 7.53 10.81
CA MET A 79 -1.64 6.75 11.07
C MET A 79 -2.69 7.52 11.87
N ASP A 80 -2.28 8.33 12.83
CA ASP A 80 -3.19 9.18 13.60
C ASP A 80 -3.87 10.21 12.69
N VAL A 81 -3.07 10.92 11.89
CA VAL A 81 -3.56 11.97 10.98
C VAL A 81 -4.44 11.41 9.87
N LEU A 82 -4.06 10.29 9.26
CA LEU A 82 -4.86 9.65 8.21
C LEU A 82 -6.19 9.13 8.77
N ALA A 83 -6.18 8.55 9.97
CA ALA A 83 -7.41 8.08 10.62
C ALA A 83 -8.38 9.24 10.91
N ASP A 84 -7.86 10.37 11.39
CA ASP A 84 -8.67 11.56 11.64
C ASP A 84 -9.17 12.19 10.33
N SER A 85 -8.32 12.25 9.30
CA SER A 85 -8.71 12.74 7.96
C SER A 85 -9.78 11.85 7.34
N ARG A 86 -9.63 10.52 7.46
CA ARG A 86 -10.58 9.55 6.93
C ARG A 86 -11.93 9.57 7.65
N ALA A 87 -11.90 9.87 8.95
CA ALA A 87 -13.10 10.07 9.78
C ALA A 87 -13.71 11.48 9.63
N GLU A 88 -13.21 12.28 8.68
CA GLU A 88 -13.65 13.66 8.41
C GLU A 88 -13.62 14.58 9.65
N LYS A 89 -12.72 14.30 10.59
CA LYS A 89 -12.56 15.16 11.77
C LYS A 89 -11.95 16.51 11.39
N ASP A 90 -12.18 17.49 12.25
CA ASP A 90 -11.47 18.77 12.16
C ASP A 90 -9.98 18.58 12.43
N LEU A 91 -9.15 18.95 11.46
CA LEU A 91 -7.69 18.87 11.54
C LEU A 91 -7.03 20.20 11.94
N SER A 92 -7.79 21.19 12.38
CA SER A 92 -7.28 22.51 12.79
C SER A 92 -6.25 22.44 13.93
N TYR A 93 -6.25 21.35 14.70
CA TYR A 93 -5.24 21.09 15.74
C TYR A 93 -3.82 20.95 15.21
N LEU A 94 -3.64 20.67 13.91
CA LEU A 94 -2.34 20.57 13.25
C LEU A 94 -1.72 21.95 12.94
N GLY A 95 -2.51 23.04 13.01
CA GLY A 95 -2.07 24.36 12.62
C GLY A 95 -2.18 24.61 11.11
N LYS A 96 -1.42 25.57 10.60
CA LYS A 96 -1.47 26.01 9.20
C LYS A 96 -0.42 25.36 8.33
N THR A 97 0.70 24.94 8.94
CA THR A 97 1.86 24.38 8.24
C THR A 97 2.33 23.10 8.95
N VAL A 98 2.38 22.02 8.24
CA VAL A 98 2.79 20.71 8.77
C VAL A 98 4.08 20.24 8.08
N CYS A 99 5.03 19.77 8.86
CA CYS A 99 6.21 19.07 8.33
C CYS A 99 6.01 17.57 8.45
N VAL A 100 5.99 16.87 7.31
CA VAL A 100 5.87 15.40 7.24
C VAL A 100 7.25 14.80 7.02
N ILE A 101 7.66 13.90 7.91
CA ILE A 101 8.95 13.20 7.85
C ILE A 101 8.75 11.81 7.22
N GLY A 102 9.33 11.60 6.03
CA GLY A 102 9.27 10.37 5.25
C GLY A 102 8.47 10.54 3.97
N ALA A 103 9.14 10.46 2.81
CA ALA A 103 8.56 10.62 1.46
C ALA A 103 8.28 9.28 0.77
N GLY A 104 7.81 8.27 1.50
CA GLY A 104 7.16 7.09 0.94
C GLY A 104 5.69 7.37 0.63
N SER A 105 4.96 6.40 0.04
CA SER A 105 3.53 6.55 -0.31
C SER A 105 2.67 7.03 0.86
N VAL A 106 2.92 6.55 2.09
CA VAL A 106 2.21 7.01 3.29
C VAL A 106 2.46 8.49 3.59
N GLY A 107 3.69 8.99 3.36
CA GLY A 107 4.00 10.41 3.52
C GLY A 107 3.27 11.28 2.51
N TYR A 108 3.19 10.84 1.25
CA TYR A 108 2.39 11.50 0.22
C TYR A 108 0.89 11.44 0.52
N ASP A 109 0.40 10.32 1.06
CA ASP A 109 -1.00 10.20 1.49
C ASP A 109 -1.37 11.23 2.56
N VAL A 110 -0.51 11.40 3.56
CA VAL A 110 -0.67 12.45 4.58
C VAL A 110 -0.62 13.82 3.93
N ALA A 111 0.43 14.12 3.15
CA ALA A 111 0.63 15.43 2.53
C ALA A 111 -0.55 15.84 1.66
N ARG A 112 -0.98 14.97 0.76
CA ARG A 112 -2.12 15.23 -0.16
C ARG A 112 -3.46 15.33 0.57
N SER A 113 -3.66 14.56 1.65
CA SER A 113 -4.85 14.68 2.49
C SER A 113 -4.91 16.01 3.23
N LEU A 114 -3.79 16.52 3.73
CA LEU A 114 -3.71 17.80 4.42
C LEU A 114 -3.90 19.00 3.48
N ILE A 115 -3.34 18.93 2.27
CA ILE A 115 -3.54 19.97 1.24
C ILE A 115 -5.03 20.13 0.89
N ARG A 116 -5.79 19.01 0.79
CA ARG A 116 -7.25 19.02 0.58
C ARG A 116 -8.01 19.69 1.72
N LYS A 117 -7.40 19.80 2.90
CA LYS A 117 -7.94 20.53 4.06
C LYS A 117 -7.40 21.96 4.17
N GLY A 118 -6.65 22.45 3.16
CA GLY A 118 -6.08 23.79 3.14
C GLY A 118 -4.86 23.99 4.04
N ILE A 119 -4.23 22.92 4.49
CA ILE A 119 -3.02 22.95 5.34
C ILE A 119 -1.78 22.87 4.42
N ALA A 120 -0.84 23.80 4.59
CA ALA A 120 0.43 23.78 3.87
C ALA A 120 1.32 22.63 4.38
N VAL A 121 2.03 21.97 3.46
CA VAL A 121 2.84 20.80 3.81
C VAL A 121 4.25 20.89 3.27
N HIS A 122 5.22 20.76 4.14
CA HIS A 122 6.61 20.42 3.82
C HIS A 122 6.79 18.91 3.97
N LEU A 123 7.03 18.20 2.88
CA LEU A 123 7.34 16.76 2.89
C LEU A 123 8.85 16.58 2.80
N THR A 124 9.47 15.97 3.81
CA THR A 124 10.93 15.87 3.89
C THR A 124 11.40 14.43 4.12
N CYS A 125 12.55 14.07 3.56
CA CYS A 125 13.11 12.74 3.68
C CYS A 125 14.64 12.75 3.60
N LEU A 126 15.24 11.65 4.04
CA LEU A 126 16.68 11.44 3.98
C LEU A 126 17.17 11.16 2.55
N GLU A 127 16.30 10.51 1.76
CA GLU A 127 16.60 10.11 0.40
C GLU A 127 16.81 11.34 -0.50
N GLN A 128 17.69 11.20 -1.50
CA GLN A 128 17.83 12.17 -2.57
C GLN A 128 16.59 12.11 -3.49
N ALA A 129 16.34 13.17 -4.25
CA ALA A 129 15.16 13.29 -5.10
C ALA A 129 14.98 12.14 -6.12
N ASP A 130 16.08 11.58 -6.59
CA ASP A 130 16.10 10.45 -7.53
C ASP A 130 15.94 9.07 -6.85
N LYS A 131 15.85 9.03 -5.52
CA LYS A 131 15.78 7.80 -4.71
C LYS A 131 14.55 7.75 -3.81
N ILE A 132 13.59 8.62 -4.00
CA ILE A 132 12.34 8.63 -3.24
C ILE A 132 11.60 7.32 -3.47
N LEU A 133 11.06 6.75 -2.36
CA LEU A 133 10.44 5.43 -2.39
C LEU A 133 8.99 5.43 -2.87
N ALA A 134 8.31 6.57 -2.85
CA ALA A 134 6.96 6.70 -3.39
C ALA A 134 6.96 6.56 -4.92
N ASP A 135 5.86 6.05 -5.46
CA ASP A 135 5.68 5.91 -6.90
C ASP A 135 5.76 7.27 -7.62
N MET A 136 6.15 7.24 -8.90
CA MET A 136 6.27 8.47 -9.71
C MET A 136 4.95 9.23 -9.83
N ASP A 137 3.83 8.52 -9.84
CA ASP A 137 2.50 9.13 -9.87
C ASP A 137 2.25 9.92 -8.59
N ASP A 138 2.56 9.35 -7.42
CA ASP A 138 2.46 10.05 -6.13
C ASP A 138 3.30 11.33 -6.10
N GLN A 139 4.54 11.25 -6.61
CA GLN A 139 5.45 12.39 -6.64
C GLN A 139 4.94 13.47 -7.61
N THR A 140 4.51 13.09 -8.80
CA THR A 140 4.04 14.02 -9.83
C THR A 140 2.73 14.68 -9.42
N GLU A 141 1.77 13.90 -8.97
CA GLU A 141 0.46 14.38 -8.53
C GLU A 141 0.57 15.24 -7.28
N GLY A 142 1.41 14.82 -6.31
CA GLY A 142 1.68 15.60 -5.10
C GLY A 142 2.29 16.97 -5.41
N ALA A 143 3.27 17.02 -6.31
CA ALA A 143 3.88 18.29 -6.74
C ALA A 143 2.86 19.23 -7.43
N GLN A 144 1.98 18.67 -8.28
CA GLN A 144 0.90 19.44 -8.92
C GLN A 144 -0.13 19.95 -7.91
N GLU A 145 -0.40 19.20 -6.84
CA GLU A 145 -1.32 19.55 -5.77
C GLU A 145 -0.73 20.54 -4.75
N GLY A 146 0.59 20.83 -4.83
CA GLY A 146 1.26 21.81 -3.99
C GLY A 146 2.03 21.24 -2.80
N VAL A 147 2.39 19.95 -2.84
CA VAL A 147 3.32 19.38 -1.85
C VAL A 147 4.70 20.00 -2.03
N ASP A 148 5.23 20.67 -1.00
CA ASP A 148 6.60 21.18 -1.00
C ASP A 148 7.55 20.08 -0.53
N LEU A 149 8.22 19.45 -1.50
CA LEU A 149 9.15 18.35 -1.26
C LEU A 149 10.55 18.86 -0.96
N LEU A 150 11.10 18.50 0.19
CA LEU A 150 12.43 18.84 0.67
C LEU A 150 13.29 17.56 0.87
N PRO A 151 13.84 16.96 -0.20
CA PRO A 151 14.62 15.73 -0.13
C PRO A 151 16.04 15.96 0.40
N GLY A 152 16.73 14.89 0.76
CA GLY A 152 18.12 14.93 1.21
C GLY A 152 18.29 15.71 2.51
N ARG A 153 17.44 15.47 3.49
CA ARG A 153 17.47 16.10 4.81
C ARG A 153 17.59 15.05 5.91
N ALA A 154 18.59 15.18 6.77
CA ALA A 154 18.66 14.45 8.02
C ALA A 154 18.07 15.29 9.15
N PHE A 155 17.46 14.64 10.11
CA PHE A 155 16.65 15.25 11.15
C PHE A 155 17.43 15.31 12.46
N GLU A 156 17.57 16.51 13.05
CA GLU A 156 18.34 16.71 14.26
C GLU A 156 17.45 16.88 15.49
N ALA A 157 16.43 17.72 15.41
CA ALA A 157 15.52 18.00 16.51
C ALA A 157 14.21 18.62 16.01
N ILE A 158 13.15 18.44 16.76
CA ILE A 158 11.91 19.21 16.64
C ILE A 158 12.02 20.41 17.59
N GLU A 159 12.04 21.60 17.02
CA GLU A 159 12.12 22.84 17.76
C GLU A 159 10.80 23.19 18.42
N GLY A 160 10.88 23.70 19.63
CA GLY A 160 9.70 24.13 20.37
C GLY A 160 9.94 25.38 21.18
N ALA A 161 8.91 26.21 21.32
CA ALA A 161 8.84 27.34 22.21
C ALA A 161 7.53 27.35 22.98
N GLU A 162 7.57 27.61 24.27
CA GLU A 162 6.39 27.63 25.13
C GLU A 162 5.51 26.36 25.06
N GLY A 163 6.17 25.20 24.87
CA GLY A 163 5.48 23.90 24.75
C GLY A 163 4.78 23.65 23.40
N ARG A 164 5.11 24.43 22.39
CA ARG A 164 4.57 24.29 21.03
C ARG A 164 5.67 24.09 20.02
N VAL A 165 5.42 23.27 19.01
CA VAL A 165 6.31 23.08 17.85
C VAL A 165 6.44 24.41 17.10
N THR A 166 7.66 24.74 16.71
CA THR A 166 7.97 25.92 15.90
C THR A 166 8.73 25.58 14.61
N GLY A 167 9.24 24.38 14.51
CA GLY A 167 9.92 23.91 13.31
C GLY A 167 10.64 22.59 13.48
N LEU A 168 11.22 22.11 12.40
CA LEU A 168 12.07 20.92 12.34
C LEU A 168 13.49 21.33 11.96
N ARG A 169 14.47 21.08 12.84
CA ARG A 169 15.89 21.31 12.55
C ARG A 169 16.43 20.16 11.73
N VAL A 170 17.04 20.51 10.61
CA VAL A 170 17.61 19.56 9.65
C VAL A 170 18.97 20.03 9.15
N HIS A 171 19.73 19.10 8.57
CA HIS A 171 20.86 19.45 7.71
C HIS A 171 20.77 18.75 6.36
N THR A 172 21.49 19.26 5.37
CA THR A 172 21.51 18.69 4.02
C THR A 172 22.41 17.47 3.99
N VAL A 173 21.92 16.39 3.38
CA VAL A 173 22.63 15.14 3.14
C VAL A 173 23.03 15.06 1.68
N LEU A 174 24.32 14.86 1.41
CA LEU A 174 24.87 14.69 0.05
C LEU A 174 24.67 13.27 -0.46
N SER A 175 24.77 12.29 0.43
CA SER A 175 24.46 10.90 0.13
C SER A 175 24.11 10.14 1.40
N SER A 176 23.29 9.11 1.27
CA SER A 176 22.96 8.19 2.36
C SER A 176 22.96 6.76 1.87
N THR A 177 23.33 5.83 2.76
CA THR A 177 23.22 4.39 2.54
C THR A 177 22.51 3.75 3.70
N TYR A 178 21.62 2.80 3.39
CA TYR A 178 20.87 2.01 4.35
C TYR A 178 21.37 0.56 4.31
N ASP A 179 21.94 0.08 5.42
CA ASP A 179 22.30 -1.32 5.57
C ASP A 179 21.05 -2.12 6.00
N LYS A 180 20.57 -2.96 5.10
CA LYS A 180 19.37 -3.79 5.35
C LYS A 180 19.58 -4.86 6.44
N ALA A 181 20.81 -5.30 6.66
CA ALA A 181 21.11 -6.34 7.64
C ALA A 181 21.12 -5.79 9.07
N THR A 182 21.71 -4.61 9.26
CA THR A 182 21.83 -3.96 10.57
C THR A 182 20.76 -2.91 10.85
N GLY A 183 20.08 -2.43 9.82
CA GLY A 183 19.15 -1.29 9.90
C GLY A 183 19.85 0.06 10.07
N GLN A 184 21.18 0.09 9.95
CA GLN A 184 21.98 1.30 10.17
C GLN A 184 21.95 2.20 8.94
N ILE A 185 21.77 3.51 9.20
CA ILE A 185 21.89 4.56 8.18
C ILE A 185 23.26 5.21 8.34
N THR A 186 23.99 5.31 7.23
CA THR A 186 25.22 6.10 7.14
C THR A 186 24.98 7.25 6.18
N GLU A 187 25.33 8.47 6.55
CA GLU A 187 25.13 9.66 5.74
C GLU A 187 26.41 10.47 5.58
N VAL A 188 26.48 11.23 4.51
CA VAL A 188 27.50 12.27 4.28
C VAL A 188 26.78 13.60 4.35
N ALA A 189 27.00 14.33 5.43
CA ALA A 189 26.41 15.64 5.66
C ALA A 189 27.16 16.75 4.90
N GLN A 190 26.43 17.76 4.45
CA GLN A 190 27.00 19.01 3.96
C GLN A 190 27.33 19.91 5.17
N GLU A 191 28.58 20.28 5.36
CA GLU A 191 29.00 21.16 6.44
C GLU A 191 28.28 22.53 6.38
N GLY A 192 27.83 23.02 7.54
CA GLY A 192 27.21 24.35 7.67
C GLY A 192 25.82 24.47 7.02
N SER A 193 25.20 23.36 6.68
CA SER A 193 23.88 23.33 6.00
C SER A 193 22.69 23.25 6.95
N GLN A 194 22.94 23.36 8.25
CA GLN A 194 21.87 23.31 9.26
C GLN A 194 20.86 24.44 9.06
N THR A 195 19.59 24.06 9.09
CA THR A 195 18.47 25.00 8.95
C THR A 195 17.26 24.50 9.72
N VAL A 196 16.28 25.36 9.91
CA VAL A 196 14.99 25.00 10.51
C VAL A 196 13.91 25.16 9.46
N ILE A 197 13.12 24.11 9.26
CA ILE A 197 11.89 24.13 8.44
C ILE A 197 10.76 24.60 9.39
N PRO A 198 10.20 25.80 9.19
CA PRO A 198 9.15 26.30 10.06
C PRO A 198 7.87 25.46 9.91
N CYS A 199 7.25 25.06 11.01
CA CYS A 199 5.96 24.34 10.99
C CYS A 199 5.27 24.44 12.36
N ASP A 200 3.95 24.24 12.35
CA ASP A 200 3.12 24.22 13.56
C ASP A 200 3.02 22.81 14.14
N SER A 201 3.23 21.79 13.32
CA SER A 201 3.18 20.37 13.70
C SER A 201 4.16 19.53 12.88
N VAL A 202 4.57 18.41 13.48
CA VAL A 202 5.40 17.39 12.80
C VAL A 202 4.64 16.06 12.75
N VAL A 203 4.64 15.41 11.59
CA VAL A 203 4.02 14.11 11.36
C VAL A 203 5.06 13.10 10.91
N PHE A 204 5.24 12.03 11.69
CA PHE A 204 6.14 10.94 11.32
C PHE A 204 5.45 9.95 10.37
N ALA A 205 5.96 9.80 9.14
CA ALA A 205 5.62 8.78 8.17
C ALA A 205 6.80 7.80 7.97
N THR A 206 7.48 7.44 9.05
CA THR A 206 8.75 6.70 9.10
C THR A 206 8.59 5.21 9.38
N GLY A 207 7.46 4.66 8.97
CA GLY A 207 7.13 3.26 9.13
C GLY A 207 6.10 2.99 10.22
N GLN A 208 5.73 1.72 10.33
CA GLN A 208 4.64 1.24 11.19
C GLN A 208 5.06 -0.05 11.90
N TYR A 209 4.29 -0.42 12.92
CA TYR A 209 4.48 -1.66 13.68
C TYR A 209 3.14 -2.24 14.14
N THR A 210 3.15 -3.48 14.58
CA THR A 210 1.92 -4.23 14.93
C THR A 210 1.25 -3.72 16.20
N GLY A 211 2.02 -3.17 17.14
CA GLY A 211 1.57 -2.87 18.51
C GLY A 211 1.52 -4.09 19.43
N LEU A 212 1.87 -5.29 18.95
CA LEU A 212 1.83 -6.51 19.77
C LEU A 212 2.89 -6.48 20.89
N GLN A 213 4.02 -5.83 20.65
CA GLN A 213 5.07 -5.63 21.67
C GLN A 213 4.68 -4.68 22.80
N ASP A 214 3.55 -3.96 22.67
CA ASP A 214 3.04 -3.06 23.71
C ASP A 214 2.36 -3.84 24.83
N TYR A 215 2.05 -5.13 24.62
CA TYR A 215 1.51 -6.04 25.62
C TYR A 215 2.63 -6.80 26.34
N GLU A 216 2.50 -6.97 27.65
CA GLU A 216 3.47 -7.69 28.46
C GLU A 216 3.64 -9.15 28.01
N ASN A 217 2.52 -9.80 27.64
CA ASN A 217 2.51 -11.16 27.10
C ASN A 217 1.30 -11.34 26.18
N PHE A 218 1.52 -11.28 24.87
CA PHE A 218 0.46 -11.55 23.89
C PHE A 218 0.24 -13.06 23.64
N GLY A 219 1.12 -13.92 24.16
CA GLY A 219 0.98 -15.38 24.06
C GLY A 219 1.63 -16.00 22.82
N ILE A 220 2.44 -15.24 22.06
CA ILE A 220 3.26 -15.70 20.93
C ILE A 220 4.62 -15.01 20.96
N GLU A 221 5.63 -15.64 20.37
CA GLU A 221 6.96 -15.03 20.23
C GLU A 221 6.97 -13.97 19.13
N LEU A 222 7.67 -12.87 19.41
CA LEU A 222 7.88 -11.77 18.49
C LEU A 222 9.39 -11.64 18.20
N ASN A 223 9.73 -11.36 16.94
CA ASN A 223 11.10 -11.06 16.55
C ASN A 223 11.55 -9.68 17.08
N GLY A 224 12.83 -9.35 16.92
CA GLY A 224 13.41 -8.09 17.41
C GLY A 224 12.81 -6.81 16.82
N ARG A 225 11.91 -6.92 15.82
CA ARG A 225 11.16 -5.81 15.23
C ARG A 225 9.69 -5.76 15.68
N GLY A 226 9.26 -6.66 16.57
CA GLY A 226 7.90 -6.73 17.11
C GLY A 226 6.87 -7.40 16.18
N PHE A 227 7.31 -8.22 15.24
CA PHE A 227 6.44 -9.02 14.39
C PHE A 227 6.38 -10.47 14.89
N PRO A 228 5.24 -11.17 14.77
CA PRO A 228 5.16 -12.60 15.07
C PRO A 228 6.21 -13.40 14.31
N GLU A 229 6.91 -14.28 14.98
CA GLU A 229 7.73 -15.30 14.33
C GLU A 229 6.83 -16.41 13.83
N VAL A 230 6.94 -16.74 12.54
CA VAL A 230 6.09 -17.75 11.91
C VAL A 230 6.89 -18.70 11.02
N GLU A 231 6.46 -19.96 11.02
CA GLU A 231 6.85 -20.97 10.04
C GLU A 231 5.57 -21.47 9.33
N GLU A 232 5.47 -21.27 8.02
CA GLU A 232 4.25 -21.57 7.25
C GLU A 232 2.97 -21.00 7.90
N HIS A 233 3.00 -19.75 8.36
CA HIS A 233 1.94 -19.06 9.10
C HIS A 233 1.68 -19.52 10.52
N ARG A 234 2.31 -20.58 11.03
CA ARG A 234 2.20 -21.04 12.41
C ARG A 234 3.09 -20.19 13.29
N THR A 235 2.57 -19.74 14.42
CA THR A 235 3.35 -19.03 15.45
C THR A 235 4.03 -20.02 16.39
N SER A 236 4.76 -19.55 17.38
CA SER A 236 5.37 -20.35 18.45
C SER A 236 4.33 -21.08 19.33
N ALA A 237 3.08 -20.61 19.33
CA ALA A 237 2.00 -21.20 20.12
C ALA A 237 1.11 -22.11 19.26
N ASP A 238 0.83 -23.32 19.76
CA ASP A 238 0.01 -24.30 19.04
C ASP A 238 -1.40 -23.80 18.76
N GLY A 239 -1.86 -23.95 17.52
CA GLY A 239 -3.16 -23.53 17.04
C GLY A 239 -3.34 -22.01 16.91
N ILE A 240 -2.25 -21.23 17.04
CA ILE A 240 -2.24 -19.79 16.76
C ILE A 240 -1.43 -19.52 15.51
N PHE A 241 -2.03 -18.82 14.57
CA PHE A 241 -1.49 -18.47 13.25
C PHE A 241 -1.36 -16.97 13.11
N ALA A 242 -0.50 -16.52 12.19
CA ALA A 242 -0.43 -15.10 11.82
C ALA A 242 -0.29 -14.90 10.32
N ALA A 243 -0.84 -13.79 9.81
CA ALA A 243 -0.84 -13.48 8.38
C ALA A 243 -0.96 -11.97 8.09
N GLY A 244 -0.75 -11.62 6.83
CA GLY A 244 -0.85 -10.25 6.34
C GLY A 244 0.29 -9.37 6.82
N ASP A 245 0.03 -8.05 6.89
CA ASP A 245 1.04 -7.08 7.29
C ASP A 245 1.55 -7.29 8.73
N ALA A 246 0.82 -8.06 9.54
CA ALA A 246 1.27 -8.46 10.87
C ALA A 246 2.56 -9.32 10.85
N ILE A 247 2.88 -9.96 9.73
CA ILE A 247 4.12 -10.74 9.56
C ILE A 247 5.07 -10.18 8.51
N THR A 248 4.55 -9.51 7.47
CA THR A 248 5.37 -9.00 6.36
C THR A 248 5.80 -7.54 6.52
N GLY A 249 5.16 -6.79 7.40
CA GLY A 249 5.19 -5.34 7.41
C GLY A 249 4.26 -4.75 6.35
N ILE A 250 4.33 -3.43 6.15
CA ILE A 250 3.50 -2.69 5.18
C ILE A 250 3.63 -3.33 3.79
N SER A 251 2.47 -3.65 3.19
CA SER A 251 2.43 -4.24 1.86
C SER A 251 1.16 -3.80 1.09
N PHE A 252 0.81 -4.52 0.02
CA PHE A 252 -0.36 -4.23 -0.79
C PHE A 252 -1.56 -5.07 -0.35
N VAL A 253 -2.77 -4.54 -0.53
CA VAL A 253 -4.03 -5.25 -0.23
C VAL A 253 -4.07 -6.64 -0.87
N ILE A 254 -3.64 -6.77 -2.13
CA ILE A 254 -3.61 -8.07 -2.82
C ILE A 254 -2.69 -9.08 -2.14
N LYS A 255 -1.58 -8.65 -1.53
CA LYS A 255 -0.70 -9.52 -0.75
C LYS A 255 -1.34 -9.96 0.55
N ALA A 256 -2.07 -9.07 1.22
CA ALA A 256 -2.83 -9.43 2.41
C ALA A 256 -3.91 -10.48 2.10
N ILE A 257 -4.61 -10.35 0.96
CA ILE A 257 -5.58 -11.35 0.47
C ILE A 257 -4.87 -12.68 0.19
N GLN A 258 -3.72 -12.67 -0.49
CA GLN A 258 -2.93 -13.88 -0.73
C GLN A 258 -2.52 -14.57 0.59
N GLN A 259 -2.05 -13.79 1.56
CA GLN A 259 -1.69 -14.30 2.89
C GLN A 259 -2.90 -14.91 3.60
N GLY A 260 -4.07 -14.30 3.48
CA GLY A 260 -5.33 -14.85 4.00
C GLY A 260 -5.63 -16.23 3.42
N ARG A 261 -5.48 -16.42 2.09
CA ARG A 261 -5.67 -17.73 1.45
C ARG A 261 -4.65 -18.76 1.95
N LEU A 262 -3.37 -18.40 2.01
CA LEU A 262 -2.31 -19.31 2.46
C LEU A 262 -2.50 -19.75 3.91
N VAL A 263 -2.82 -18.82 4.81
CA VAL A 263 -3.06 -19.15 6.22
C VAL A 263 -4.32 -19.98 6.43
N THR A 264 -5.38 -19.73 5.62
CA THR A 264 -6.60 -20.56 5.70
C THR A 264 -6.31 -22.00 5.33
N SER A 265 -5.51 -22.27 4.29
CA SER A 265 -5.02 -23.61 3.93
C SER A 265 -4.21 -24.26 5.08
N ALA A 266 -3.38 -23.47 5.78
CA ALA A 266 -2.62 -23.97 6.93
C ALA A 266 -3.52 -24.30 8.14
N ILE A 267 -4.54 -23.46 8.41
CA ILE A 267 -5.54 -23.68 9.46
C ILE A 267 -6.39 -24.91 9.14
N ASP A 268 -6.85 -25.07 7.90
CA ASP A 268 -7.63 -26.23 7.48
C ASP A 268 -6.87 -27.54 7.73
N ARG A 269 -5.59 -27.62 7.35
CA ARG A 269 -4.75 -28.79 7.66
C ARG A 269 -4.59 -29.02 9.17
N TYR A 270 -4.45 -27.97 9.94
CA TYR A 270 -4.35 -28.08 11.41
C TYR A 270 -5.62 -28.66 12.03
N LEU A 271 -6.78 -28.33 11.47
CA LEU A 271 -8.09 -28.81 11.92
C LEU A 271 -8.46 -30.20 11.33
N GLY A 272 -7.57 -30.81 10.55
CA GLY A 272 -7.75 -32.15 10.01
C GLY A 272 -8.26 -32.21 8.57
N GLY A 273 -8.34 -31.07 7.87
CA GLY A 273 -8.62 -30.99 6.44
C GLY A 273 -7.37 -31.28 5.58
N ASP A 274 -7.52 -31.20 4.27
CA ASP A 274 -6.45 -31.45 3.30
C ASP A 274 -5.73 -30.16 2.85
N GLY A 275 -6.23 -28.99 3.24
CA GLY A 275 -5.72 -27.68 2.86
C GLY A 275 -6.10 -27.24 1.46
N GLN A 276 -6.96 -27.96 0.77
CA GLN A 276 -7.44 -27.63 -0.56
C GLN A 276 -8.64 -26.68 -0.47
N ILE A 277 -8.35 -25.39 -0.35
CA ILE A 277 -9.40 -24.36 -0.21
C ILE A 277 -9.69 -23.62 -1.51
N ASP A 278 -8.97 -23.94 -2.59
CA ASP A 278 -9.11 -23.26 -3.87
C ASP A 278 -10.19 -23.90 -4.71
N GLU A 279 -11.21 -23.12 -5.08
CA GLU A 279 -12.19 -23.49 -6.06
C GLU A 279 -11.83 -22.88 -7.42
N THR A 280 -11.92 -23.67 -8.48
CA THR A 280 -11.90 -23.17 -9.85
C THR A 280 -13.31 -22.73 -10.22
N LEU A 281 -13.61 -21.44 -10.02
CA LEU A 281 -14.95 -20.89 -10.29
C LEU A 281 -15.31 -20.91 -11.78
N VAL A 282 -14.32 -20.83 -12.66
CA VAL A 282 -14.50 -20.89 -14.12
C VAL A 282 -13.38 -21.74 -14.70
N GLU A 283 -13.73 -22.76 -15.47
CA GLU A 283 -12.76 -23.48 -16.29
C GLU A 283 -12.14 -22.49 -17.29
N ARG A 284 -10.83 -22.30 -17.22
CA ARG A 284 -10.11 -21.49 -18.20
C ARG A 284 -10.02 -22.25 -19.51
N THR A 285 -10.99 -22.04 -20.37
CA THR A 285 -10.90 -22.51 -21.76
C THR A 285 -9.92 -21.63 -22.50
N ALA A 286 -8.85 -22.23 -23.04
CA ALA A 286 -7.92 -21.52 -23.90
C ALA A 286 -8.69 -20.96 -25.10
N GLN A 287 -8.81 -19.64 -25.17
CA GLN A 287 -9.34 -18.99 -26.36
C GLN A 287 -8.21 -18.75 -27.36
N PRO A 288 -8.24 -19.40 -28.53
CA PRO A 288 -7.15 -19.29 -29.52
C PRO A 288 -7.07 -17.90 -30.20
N GLU A 289 -8.01 -17.03 -29.96
CA GLU A 289 -8.20 -15.75 -30.66
C GLU A 289 -7.51 -14.57 -29.98
N ILE A 290 -6.24 -14.76 -29.56
CA ILE A 290 -5.46 -13.70 -28.97
C ILE A 290 -5.03 -12.71 -30.06
N GLY A 291 -5.35 -11.43 -29.89
CA GLY A 291 -4.98 -10.38 -30.83
C GLY A 291 -5.83 -10.43 -32.10
N CYS A 292 -7.16 -10.56 -31.94
CA CYS A 292 -8.12 -10.66 -33.05
C CYS A 292 -8.22 -9.42 -33.93
N ILE A 293 -7.74 -8.27 -33.47
CA ILE A 293 -7.77 -7.03 -34.25
C ILE A 293 -6.49 -6.91 -35.04
N GLU A 294 -6.63 -6.71 -36.35
CA GLU A 294 -5.48 -6.45 -37.24
C GLU A 294 -4.74 -5.21 -36.73
N HIS A 295 -3.39 -5.31 -36.66
CA HIS A 295 -2.51 -4.26 -36.14
C HIS A 295 -2.71 -3.90 -34.66
N PHE A 296 -3.31 -4.75 -33.84
CA PHE A 296 -3.55 -4.48 -32.40
C PHE A 296 -2.30 -3.98 -31.66
N GLY A 297 -1.10 -4.46 -32.02
CA GLY A 297 0.16 -4.04 -31.41
C GLY A 297 0.61 -2.61 -31.78
N GLN A 298 -0.07 -1.99 -32.75
CA GLN A 298 0.18 -0.61 -33.20
C GLN A 298 -0.88 0.36 -32.65
N LEU A 299 -1.94 -0.16 -32.02
CA LEU A 299 -2.97 0.69 -31.43
C LEU A 299 -2.37 1.49 -30.28
N PRO A 300 -2.54 2.83 -30.26
CA PRO A 300 -2.06 3.65 -29.16
C PRO A 300 -2.80 3.29 -27.87
N ARG A 301 -2.13 3.47 -26.74
CA ARG A 301 -2.76 3.41 -25.45
C ARG A 301 -3.81 4.50 -25.30
N VAL A 302 -4.95 4.18 -24.73
CA VAL A 302 -5.91 5.20 -24.26
C VAL A 302 -5.42 5.68 -22.90
N GLU A 303 -4.91 6.90 -22.86
CA GLU A 303 -4.46 7.51 -21.61
C GLU A 303 -5.65 7.91 -20.76
N GLN A 304 -5.62 7.54 -19.49
CA GLN A 304 -6.64 7.97 -18.53
C GLN A 304 -6.42 9.45 -18.18
N GLU A 305 -7.47 10.25 -18.28
CA GLU A 305 -7.38 11.68 -18.01
C GLU A 305 -7.22 11.96 -16.52
N LEU A 306 -6.11 12.58 -16.14
CA LEU A 306 -5.88 13.09 -14.81
C LEU A 306 -6.69 14.37 -14.60
N ARG A 307 -7.51 14.44 -13.56
CA ARG A 307 -8.28 15.66 -13.22
C ARG A 307 -7.33 16.82 -12.92
N PRO A 308 -7.69 18.07 -13.26
CA PRO A 308 -6.90 19.25 -12.89
C PRO A 308 -6.60 19.31 -11.40
N ALA A 309 -5.40 19.73 -10.99
CA ALA A 309 -4.99 19.78 -9.60
C ALA A 309 -5.96 20.61 -8.72
N ALA A 310 -6.47 21.72 -9.25
CA ALA A 310 -7.43 22.57 -8.53
C ALA A 310 -8.76 21.85 -8.20
N GLU A 311 -9.20 20.92 -9.05
CA GLU A 311 -10.37 20.08 -8.78
C GLU A 311 -10.01 19.01 -7.73
N ARG A 312 -8.88 18.33 -7.90
CA ARG A 312 -8.43 17.24 -6.99
C ARG A 312 -8.23 17.67 -5.56
N ILE A 313 -7.76 18.91 -5.32
CA ILE A 313 -7.58 19.44 -3.96
C ILE A 313 -8.88 19.96 -3.33
N ALA A 314 -9.95 20.12 -4.12
CA ALA A 314 -11.22 20.64 -3.64
C ALA A 314 -12.15 19.55 -3.11
N ASP A 315 -11.89 18.28 -3.43
CA ASP A 315 -12.74 17.15 -3.08
C ASP A 315 -11.94 15.87 -2.77
N ASN A 316 -12.63 14.77 -2.53
CA ASN A 316 -12.06 13.43 -2.36
C ASN A 316 -12.53 12.46 -3.45
N ASP A 317 -12.98 12.97 -4.59
CA ASP A 317 -13.33 12.15 -5.73
C ASP A 317 -12.09 11.53 -6.37
N ASP A 318 -12.30 10.53 -7.24
CA ASP A 318 -11.23 9.85 -7.95
C ASP A 318 -10.30 10.85 -8.65
N VAL A 319 -9.01 10.61 -8.53
CA VAL A 319 -7.95 11.47 -9.09
C VAL A 319 -7.96 11.44 -10.63
N TYR A 320 -8.34 10.31 -11.20
CA TYR A 320 -8.48 10.10 -12.65
C TYR A 320 -9.95 10.04 -13.07
N ARG A 321 -10.25 10.55 -14.26
CA ARG A 321 -11.57 10.36 -14.87
C ARG A 321 -11.74 8.91 -15.32
N THR A 322 -12.93 8.37 -15.14
CA THR A 322 -13.27 7.03 -15.60
C THR A 322 -13.30 6.99 -17.13
N TYR A 323 -12.84 5.92 -17.74
CA TYR A 323 -13.01 5.69 -19.18
C TYR A 323 -14.49 5.66 -19.56
N SER A 324 -14.82 6.24 -20.70
CA SER A 324 -16.07 5.94 -21.37
C SER A 324 -16.09 4.48 -21.84
N CYS A 325 -17.29 3.93 -22.11
CA CYS A 325 -17.41 2.57 -22.64
C CYS A 325 -16.60 2.38 -23.93
N GLN A 326 -16.51 3.40 -24.77
CA GLN A 326 -15.74 3.35 -26.01
C GLN A 326 -14.23 3.28 -25.72
N GLU A 327 -13.71 4.13 -24.86
CA GLU A 327 -12.30 4.13 -24.44
C GLU A 327 -11.91 2.82 -23.76
N ALA A 328 -12.76 2.33 -22.85
CA ALA A 328 -12.55 1.04 -22.19
C ALA A 328 -12.52 -0.12 -23.21
N GLY A 329 -13.41 -0.09 -24.20
CA GLY A 329 -13.42 -1.07 -25.30
C GLY A 329 -12.16 -1.00 -26.15
N CYS A 330 -11.70 0.22 -26.50
CA CYS A 330 -10.45 0.42 -27.22
C CYS A 330 -9.24 -0.12 -26.43
N GLU A 331 -9.14 0.19 -25.15
CA GLU A 331 -8.02 -0.30 -24.34
C GLU A 331 -8.09 -1.80 -24.10
N ALA A 332 -9.28 -2.38 -23.88
CA ALA A 332 -9.48 -3.81 -23.77
C ALA A 332 -9.09 -4.57 -25.05
N SER A 333 -9.30 -3.97 -26.22
CA SER A 333 -8.94 -4.58 -27.50
C SER A 333 -7.42 -4.74 -27.71
N ARG A 334 -6.61 -4.02 -26.95
CA ARG A 334 -5.13 -4.13 -26.93
C ARG A 334 -4.63 -5.24 -26.00
N CYS A 335 -5.54 -5.91 -25.27
CA CYS A 335 -5.16 -6.93 -24.30
C CYS A 335 -4.45 -8.11 -25.00
N LEU A 336 -3.23 -8.41 -24.59
CA LEU A 336 -2.43 -9.52 -25.12
C LEU A 336 -2.81 -10.88 -24.50
N GLN A 337 -3.69 -10.89 -23.49
CA GLN A 337 -4.09 -12.10 -22.76
C GLN A 337 -2.85 -12.93 -22.33
N CYS A 338 -1.90 -12.29 -21.68
CA CYS A 338 -0.57 -12.86 -21.37
C CYS A 338 -0.66 -14.13 -20.52
N ASP A 339 -1.64 -14.23 -19.64
CA ASP A 339 -1.91 -15.39 -18.81
C ASP A 339 -2.31 -16.62 -19.66
N LEU A 340 -3.11 -16.43 -20.70
CA LEU A 340 -3.48 -17.49 -21.63
C LEU A 340 -2.30 -17.91 -22.52
N ARG A 341 -1.46 -16.95 -22.94
CA ARG A 341 -0.27 -17.24 -23.75
C ARG A 341 0.69 -18.17 -23.04
N THR A 342 0.92 -18.00 -21.74
CA THR A 342 1.81 -18.87 -20.96
C THR A 342 1.25 -20.29 -20.81
N GLN A 343 -0.07 -20.46 -20.87
CA GLN A 343 -0.74 -21.76 -20.79
C GLN A 343 -0.78 -22.48 -22.15
N ILE A 344 -0.97 -21.73 -23.25
CA ILE A 344 -1.10 -22.29 -24.61
C ILE A 344 0.26 -22.59 -25.23
N GLN A 345 1.28 -21.76 -24.96
CA GLN A 345 2.64 -21.94 -25.46
C GLN A 345 3.64 -21.84 -24.32
N PRO A 346 4.34 -22.91 -23.97
CA PRO A 346 5.43 -22.83 -23.01
C PRO A 346 6.45 -21.80 -23.48
N MET A 347 6.80 -20.85 -22.60
CA MET A 347 7.82 -19.84 -22.88
C MET A 347 9.10 -20.52 -23.32
N ARG A 348 9.54 -20.24 -24.53
CA ARG A 348 10.86 -20.66 -24.99
C ARG A 348 11.86 -19.58 -24.53
N LEU A 349 12.72 -19.94 -23.60
CA LEU A 349 13.83 -19.09 -23.21
C LEU A 349 14.75 -18.83 -24.41
N TRP A 350 15.40 -17.67 -24.45
CA TRP A 350 16.39 -17.29 -25.47
C TRP A 350 17.44 -18.39 -25.75
N SER A 351 17.83 -19.15 -24.72
CA SER A 351 18.73 -20.26 -24.80
C SER A 351 18.28 -21.43 -25.71
N LYS A 352 17.00 -21.43 -26.10
CA LYS A 352 16.43 -22.43 -27.04
C LYS A 352 16.36 -21.94 -28.47
N PHE A 353 16.80 -20.73 -28.78
CA PHE A 353 16.97 -20.29 -30.16
C PHE A 353 18.27 -20.88 -30.74
N LEU A 354 18.18 -21.47 -31.94
CA LEU A 354 19.32 -22.01 -32.63
C LEU A 354 20.36 -20.92 -32.93
N PRO A 355 21.68 -21.24 -32.86
CA PRO A 355 22.72 -20.33 -33.35
C PRO A 355 22.42 -19.93 -34.80
N GLY A 356 22.29 -18.62 -35.05
CA GLY A 356 21.99 -18.09 -36.37
C GLY A 356 20.61 -17.39 -36.49
N GLY A 357 19.86 -17.24 -35.40
CA GLY A 357 18.66 -16.35 -35.35
C GLY A 357 17.48 -16.81 -36.21
N ARG A 358 17.46 -18.02 -36.70
CA ARG A 358 16.32 -18.59 -37.43
C ARG A 358 15.30 -19.16 -36.45
N VAL A 359 14.30 -18.37 -36.14
CA VAL A 359 13.05 -18.87 -35.53
C VAL A 359 12.42 -19.82 -36.57
N ARG A 360 12.29 -21.11 -36.26
CA ARG A 360 11.34 -21.95 -37.00
C ARG A 360 9.97 -21.34 -36.73
N SER A 361 9.44 -20.60 -37.70
CA SER A 361 8.02 -20.24 -37.70
C SER A 361 7.21 -21.54 -37.72
N LEU A 362 6.65 -21.90 -36.58
CA LEU A 362 5.51 -22.82 -36.63
C LEU A 362 4.42 -22.10 -37.38
N PRO A 363 3.74 -22.73 -38.33
CA PRO A 363 2.61 -22.12 -39.00
C PRO A 363 1.63 -21.71 -37.92
N LEU A 364 1.37 -20.42 -37.80
CA LEU A 364 0.28 -19.91 -36.99
C LEU A 364 -0.99 -20.55 -37.55
N PRO A 365 -1.90 -21.12 -36.71
CA PRO A 365 -3.19 -21.54 -37.19
C PRO A 365 -3.82 -20.33 -37.90
N ALA A 366 -4.42 -20.56 -39.07
CA ALA A 366 -5.05 -19.52 -39.86
C ALA A 366 -6.00 -18.72 -38.98
N MET A 367 -5.72 -17.42 -38.81
CA MET A 367 -6.61 -16.54 -38.07
C MET A 367 -7.97 -16.55 -38.77
N ARG A 368 -9.01 -16.92 -38.04
CA ARG A 368 -10.37 -16.71 -38.51
C ARG A 368 -10.66 -15.21 -38.45
N PRO A 369 -11.27 -14.62 -39.50
CA PRO A 369 -11.68 -13.24 -39.43
C PRO A 369 -12.65 -13.04 -38.27
N ALA A 370 -12.49 -11.95 -37.54
CA ALA A 370 -13.39 -11.57 -36.47
C ALA A 370 -14.83 -11.63 -36.96
N HIS A 371 -15.69 -12.39 -36.27
CA HIS A 371 -17.11 -12.29 -36.48
C HIS A 371 -17.57 -10.90 -36.10
N THR A 372 -17.78 -10.04 -37.09
CA THR A 372 -18.60 -8.84 -36.92
C THR A 372 -20.04 -9.30 -36.73
N ASP A 373 -20.46 -9.43 -35.48
CA ASP A 373 -21.87 -9.63 -35.15
C ASP A 373 -22.59 -8.27 -35.40
N PRO A 374 -23.52 -8.18 -36.36
CA PRO A 374 -24.21 -6.92 -36.63
C PRO A 374 -25.23 -6.52 -35.57
N ALA A 375 -25.36 -7.25 -34.46
CA ALA A 375 -26.34 -7.01 -33.40
C ALA A 375 -25.96 -5.93 -32.36
N HIS A 376 -24.76 -5.33 -32.43
CA HIS A 376 -24.34 -4.28 -31.49
C HIS A 376 -24.07 -2.93 -32.13
N ALA A 377 -24.63 -2.68 -33.35
CA ALA A 377 -24.65 -1.35 -33.96
C ALA A 377 -26.10 -0.80 -33.92
N ALA A 378 -26.56 -0.41 -32.71
CA ALA A 378 -27.72 0.45 -32.51
C ALA A 378 -27.61 1.14 -31.16
#